data_98011342abb4d996192f775135a7be88
#
_entry.id   98011342abb4d996192f775135a7be88
#
_cell.length_a   1.000
_cell.length_b   1.000
_cell.length_c   1.000
_cell.angle_alpha   90.00
_cell.angle_beta   90.00
_cell.angle_gamma   90.00
#
_symmetry.space_group_name_H-M   'P 1'
#
loop_
_entity.id
_entity.type
_entity.pdbx_description
1 polymer ?
#
loop_
_entity_poly.entity_id
_entity_poly.type
_entity_poly.pdbx_seq_one_letter_code
_entity_poly.pdbx_strand_id
1 'polypeptide(L)'
;MKRALHVFLVGVVGLSLGLLAFSIVPTKNNAVSAKATAVALQPGEYTVGADINPGRYTVTPQNGSGNFYSDPKKSSGSSLNEVLGTGDPTYVPSVTANFKKGDKVKMEGIPSVQFTPVTKRNKNNTTMLGAGIWVVGKDIKKGKYQVTPGQGQSGNFTVEPKSMFGSSTNEILGDDTSAGQVPKINATLRKGDTIQIQGMSQVNFSKK
;
A
#
# COMPACT_ATOMS: atom_id res chain seq x y z
N MET A 1 -72.75 65.43 37.67
CA MET A 1 -71.58 65.30 36.76
C MET A 1 -70.93 63.95 37.01
N LYS A 2 -71.22 62.96 36.14
CA LYS A 2 -70.69 61.61 36.28
C LYS A 2 -69.58 61.42 35.14
N ARG A 3 -68.37 61.24 35.53
CA ARG A 3 -67.26 60.97 34.63
C ARG A 3 -67.16 59.44 34.40
N ALA A 4 -67.29 58.98 33.17
CA ALA A 4 -67.17 57.63 32.79
C ALA A 4 -65.65 57.29 32.62
N LEU A 5 -65.24 56.24 33.33
CA LEU A 5 -63.84 55.70 33.24
C LEU A 5 -63.80 54.66 32.15
N HIS A 6 -63.04 54.94 31.11
CA HIS A 6 -62.77 53.93 30.07
C HIS A 6 -61.58 53.07 30.46
N VAL A 7 -61.81 51.78 30.63
CA VAL A 7 -60.77 50.77 30.85
C VAL A 7 -60.30 50.26 29.49
N PHE A 8 -59.05 50.54 29.13
CA PHE A 8 -58.39 49.95 27.93
C PHE A 8 -57.90 48.57 28.33
N LEU A 9 -58.45 47.54 27.67
CA LEU A 9 -57.95 46.15 27.78
C LEU A 9 -56.80 45.99 26.78
N VAL A 10 -55.54 45.87 27.27
CA VAL A 10 -54.36 45.56 26.46
C VAL A 10 -54.34 44.08 26.33
N GLY A 11 -54.58 43.59 25.09
CA GLY A 11 -54.44 42.18 24.76
C GLY A 11 -52.96 41.86 24.59
N VAL A 12 -52.41 40.97 25.42
CA VAL A 12 -51.08 40.40 25.30
C VAL A 12 -51.15 39.29 24.24
N VAL A 13 -50.61 39.57 23.06
CA VAL A 13 -50.39 38.56 22.02
C VAL A 13 -49.15 37.76 22.44
N GLY A 14 -49.33 36.54 22.90
CA GLY A 14 -48.27 35.59 23.20
C GLY A 14 -47.66 35.06 21.91
N LEU A 15 -46.44 35.50 21.59
CA LEU A 15 -45.64 34.96 20.50
C LEU A 15 -45.03 33.64 20.99
N SER A 16 -45.58 32.49 20.59
CA SER A 16 -44.98 31.19 20.80
C SER A 16 -43.84 30.99 19.81
N LEU A 17 -42.58 31.14 20.27
CA LEU A 17 -41.40 30.71 19.52
C LEU A 17 -41.40 29.18 19.47
N GLY A 18 -41.83 28.61 18.36
CA GLY A 18 -41.61 27.19 18.07
C GLY A 18 -40.12 26.94 17.83
N LEU A 19 -39.43 26.25 18.75
CA LEU A 19 -38.11 25.70 18.53
C LEU A 19 -38.23 24.59 17.46
N LEU A 20 -37.89 24.88 16.22
CA LEU A 20 -37.63 23.86 15.22
C LEU A 20 -36.31 23.18 15.58
N ALA A 21 -36.36 22.01 16.20
CA ALA A 21 -35.22 21.15 16.38
C ALA A 21 -34.81 20.59 15.01
N PHE A 22 -33.77 21.16 14.39
CA PHE A 22 -33.11 20.57 13.24
C PHE A 22 -32.37 19.32 13.71
N SER A 23 -32.95 18.15 13.48
CA SER A 23 -32.23 16.88 13.58
C SER A 23 -31.24 16.80 12.48
N ILE A 24 -29.95 17.09 12.75
CA ILE A 24 -28.84 16.80 11.87
C ILE A 24 -28.68 15.29 11.86
N VAL A 25 -29.30 14.62 10.88
CA VAL A 25 -29.01 13.22 10.57
C VAL A 25 -27.59 13.21 10.01
N PRO A 26 -26.62 12.53 10.65
CA PRO A 26 -25.29 12.40 10.08
C PRO A 26 -25.42 11.58 8.80
N THR A 27 -25.35 12.23 7.66
CA THR A 27 -25.17 11.55 6.38
C THR A 27 -23.84 10.80 6.48
N LYS A 28 -23.90 9.46 6.50
CA LYS A 28 -22.70 8.63 6.24
C LYS A 28 -22.21 9.00 4.86
N ASN A 29 -21.26 9.91 4.82
CA ASN A 29 -20.47 10.11 3.62
C ASN A 29 -19.79 8.77 3.34
N ASN A 30 -20.37 7.97 2.45
CA ASN A 30 -19.67 6.89 1.79
C ASN A 30 -18.58 7.58 0.97
N ALA A 31 -17.42 7.80 1.60
CA ALA A 31 -16.24 8.26 0.90
C ALA A 31 -15.95 7.19 -0.16
N VAL A 32 -16.29 7.49 -1.40
CA VAL A 32 -15.89 6.67 -2.54
C VAL A 32 -14.38 6.64 -2.46
N SER A 33 -13.82 5.44 -2.20
CA SER A 33 -12.37 5.28 -2.19
C SER A 33 -11.86 5.74 -3.55
N ALA A 34 -11.07 6.79 -3.59
CA ALA A 34 -10.52 7.30 -4.84
C ALA A 34 -9.77 6.16 -5.53
N LYS A 35 -10.09 5.95 -6.81
CA LYS A 35 -9.43 4.93 -7.63
C LYS A 35 -7.96 5.30 -7.79
N ALA A 36 -7.07 4.31 -7.73
CA ALA A 36 -5.65 4.49 -8.02
C ALA A 36 -5.46 5.21 -9.37
N THR A 37 -4.69 6.29 -9.37
CA THR A 37 -4.35 7.10 -10.55
C THR A 37 -2.84 7.19 -10.69
N ALA A 38 -2.36 7.29 -11.93
CA ALA A 38 -0.94 7.50 -12.18
C ALA A 38 -0.51 8.88 -11.66
N VAL A 39 0.64 8.93 -11.00
CA VAL A 39 1.24 10.18 -10.51
C VAL A 39 2.76 10.09 -10.55
N ALA A 40 3.41 11.16 -10.99
CA ALA A 40 4.86 11.35 -10.88
C ALA A 40 5.15 12.27 -9.70
N LEU A 41 6.08 11.88 -8.86
CA LEU A 41 6.46 12.62 -7.66
C LEU A 41 7.96 12.87 -7.61
N GLN A 42 8.35 13.99 -7.04
CA GLN A 42 9.74 14.37 -6.77
C GLN A 42 10.20 13.83 -5.41
N PRO A 43 11.49 14.00 -5.03
CA PRO A 43 11.94 13.65 -3.69
C PRO A 43 11.09 14.34 -2.62
N GLY A 44 10.78 13.62 -1.54
CA GLY A 44 9.94 14.14 -0.46
C GLY A 44 9.20 13.06 0.30
N GLU A 45 8.39 13.50 1.26
CA GLU A 45 7.52 12.63 2.06
C GLU A 45 6.06 12.84 1.67
N TYR A 46 5.33 11.74 1.49
CA TYR A 46 3.97 11.73 1.00
C TYR A 46 3.07 10.85 1.87
N THR A 47 1.81 11.22 1.96
CA THR A 47 0.79 10.44 2.68
C THR A 47 -0.23 9.88 1.69
N VAL A 48 -0.39 8.57 1.68
CA VAL A 48 -1.40 7.91 0.86
C VAL A 48 -2.80 8.31 1.34
N GLY A 49 -3.64 8.72 0.40
CA GLY A 49 -4.98 9.25 0.66
C GLY A 49 -5.03 10.77 0.82
N ALA A 50 -3.87 11.45 0.79
CA ALA A 50 -3.76 12.90 0.64
C ALA A 50 -3.04 13.24 -0.68
N ASP A 51 -1.83 12.70 -0.86
CA ASP A 51 -0.95 13.01 -2.00
C ASP A 51 -1.01 11.93 -3.10
N ILE A 52 -1.20 10.67 -2.69
CA ILE A 52 -1.28 9.50 -3.56
C ILE A 52 -2.60 8.79 -3.28
N ASN A 53 -3.42 8.53 -4.31
CA ASN A 53 -4.63 7.75 -4.12
C ASN A 53 -4.30 6.32 -3.62
N PRO A 54 -5.08 5.77 -2.66
CA PRO A 54 -4.88 4.40 -2.23
C PRO A 54 -5.02 3.42 -3.39
N GLY A 55 -4.16 2.40 -3.43
CA GLY A 55 -4.22 1.39 -4.47
C GLY A 55 -2.95 0.58 -4.62
N ARG A 56 -2.95 -0.29 -5.61
CA ARG A 56 -1.76 -1.05 -5.99
C ARG A 56 -1.03 -0.35 -7.11
N TYR A 57 0.27 -0.17 -6.92
CA TYR A 57 1.13 0.50 -7.88
C TYR A 57 2.40 -0.29 -8.16
N THR A 58 2.91 -0.16 -9.37
CA THR A 58 4.31 -0.32 -9.69
C THR A 58 4.96 1.06 -9.64
N VAL A 59 6.02 1.19 -8.87
CA VAL A 59 6.77 2.42 -8.64
C VAL A 59 8.10 2.30 -9.35
N THR A 60 8.40 3.23 -10.27
CA THR A 60 9.62 3.21 -11.09
C THR A 60 10.32 4.54 -11.03
N PRO A 61 11.67 4.59 -10.93
CA PRO A 61 12.40 5.82 -11.13
C PRO A 61 12.27 6.26 -12.59
N GLN A 62 12.09 7.54 -12.84
CA GLN A 62 12.09 8.08 -14.21
C GLN A 62 13.50 8.41 -14.67
N ASN A 63 14.33 8.89 -13.76
CA ASN A 63 15.74 9.21 -14.00
C ASN A 63 16.53 8.98 -12.71
N GLY A 64 17.81 8.62 -12.86
CA GLY A 64 18.74 8.47 -11.75
C GLY A 64 18.40 7.30 -10.83
N SER A 65 18.90 7.36 -9.62
CA SER A 65 18.71 6.35 -8.58
C SER A 65 18.61 7.02 -7.21
N GLY A 66 18.08 6.30 -6.24
CA GLY A 66 18.00 6.76 -4.85
C GLY A 66 17.04 5.92 -4.02
N ASN A 67 16.84 6.32 -2.79
CA ASN A 67 16.09 5.55 -1.82
C ASN A 67 14.58 5.74 -1.96
N PHE A 68 13.86 4.65 -1.89
CA PHE A 68 12.41 4.57 -1.80
C PHE A 68 12.03 3.83 -0.53
N TYR A 69 11.24 4.47 0.31
CA TYR A 69 10.70 3.90 1.54
C TYR A 69 9.19 3.90 1.50
N SER A 70 8.57 2.85 2.02
CA SER A 70 7.16 2.89 2.38
C SER A 70 6.95 2.34 3.78
N ASP A 71 6.20 3.08 4.58
CA ASP A 71 5.87 2.71 5.95
C ASP A 71 4.35 2.60 6.10
N PRO A 72 3.84 1.39 6.38
CA PRO A 72 2.41 1.20 6.54
C PRO A 72 1.92 1.82 7.84
N LYS A 73 0.80 2.55 7.79
CA LYS A 73 0.16 3.13 8.98
C LYS A 73 -0.13 2.10 10.06
N LYS A 74 -0.41 0.84 9.67
CA LYS A 74 -0.65 -0.26 10.60
C LYS A 74 0.62 -1.09 10.78
N SER A 75 1.00 -1.35 12.01
CA SER A 75 2.16 -2.18 12.38
C SER A 75 2.14 -3.60 11.80
N SER A 76 0.98 -4.11 11.40
CA SER A 76 0.83 -5.40 10.71
C SER A 76 1.08 -5.32 9.19
N GLY A 77 1.46 -4.17 8.67
CA GLY A 77 1.86 -4.01 7.28
C GLY A 77 3.35 -4.27 7.08
N SER A 78 3.74 -4.61 5.85
CA SER A 78 5.16 -4.76 5.49
C SER A 78 5.69 -3.43 4.96
N SER A 79 6.78 -2.93 5.54
CA SER A 79 7.52 -1.78 5.03
C SER A 79 8.39 -2.17 3.85
N LEU A 80 8.71 -1.22 2.99
CA LEU A 80 9.67 -1.37 1.91
C LEU A 80 10.81 -0.38 2.08
N ASN A 81 12.01 -0.83 1.77
CA ASN A 81 13.21 -0.01 1.72
C ASN A 81 14.05 -0.48 0.53
N GLU A 82 14.07 0.29 -0.56
CA GLU A 82 14.71 -0.09 -1.82
C GLU A 82 15.57 1.05 -2.35
N VAL A 83 16.68 0.69 -2.96
CA VAL A 83 17.38 1.61 -3.84
C VAL A 83 16.82 1.43 -5.25
N LEU A 84 15.94 2.35 -5.66
CA LEU A 84 15.39 2.34 -7.02
C LEU A 84 16.41 2.93 -7.98
N GLY A 85 16.57 2.29 -9.14
CA GLY A 85 17.46 2.78 -10.17
C GLY A 85 17.67 1.78 -11.30
N THR A 86 18.47 2.19 -12.28
CA THR A 86 18.92 1.35 -13.40
C THR A 86 20.42 1.56 -13.62
N GLY A 87 21.08 0.58 -14.24
CA GLY A 87 22.52 0.69 -14.58
C GLY A 87 23.47 0.14 -13.52
N ASP A 88 22.98 -0.20 -12.33
CA ASP A 88 23.74 -0.90 -11.29
C ASP A 88 22.98 -2.16 -10.87
N PRO A 89 23.63 -3.33 -10.76
CA PRO A 89 22.98 -4.59 -10.40
C PRO A 89 22.42 -4.61 -8.98
N THR A 90 22.86 -3.70 -8.10
CA THR A 90 22.36 -3.56 -6.74
C THR A 90 21.07 -2.74 -6.65
N TYR A 91 20.70 -2.05 -7.73
CA TYR A 91 19.46 -1.28 -7.79
C TYR A 91 18.29 -2.13 -8.27
N VAL A 92 17.11 -1.84 -7.77
CA VAL A 92 15.89 -2.44 -8.31
C VAL A 92 15.20 -1.45 -9.27
N PRO A 93 14.84 -1.89 -10.50
CA PRO A 93 14.26 -1.00 -11.50
C PRO A 93 12.82 -0.60 -11.16
N SER A 94 12.16 -1.34 -10.29
CA SER A 94 10.80 -1.03 -9.84
C SER A 94 10.43 -1.80 -8.58
N VAL A 95 9.48 -1.27 -7.84
CA VAL A 95 8.85 -1.96 -6.72
C VAL A 95 7.34 -2.00 -6.90
N THR A 96 6.70 -3.11 -6.53
CA THR A 96 5.25 -3.25 -6.63
C THR A 96 4.64 -3.48 -5.25
N ALA A 97 3.72 -2.60 -4.83
CA ALA A 97 3.05 -2.71 -3.54
C ALA A 97 1.60 -2.20 -3.56
N ASN A 98 0.86 -2.53 -2.51
CA ASN A 98 -0.48 -2.01 -2.29
C ASN A 98 -0.43 -0.99 -1.15
N PHE A 99 -0.61 0.27 -1.49
CA PHE A 99 -0.61 1.39 -0.55
C PHE A 99 -2.03 1.67 -0.04
N LYS A 100 -2.17 1.83 1.26
CA LYS A 100 -3.45 2.07 1.95
C LYS A 100 -3.50 3.50 2.47
N LYS A 101 -4.70 4.02 2.67
CA LYS A 101 -4.89 5.36 3.24
C LYS A 101 -4.17 5.49 4.59
N GLY A 102 -3.29 6.49 4.66
CA GLY A 102 -2.48 6.83 5.82
C GLY A 102 -1.10 6.20 5.84
N ASP A 103 -0.75 5.32 4.87
CA ASP A 103 0.63 4.86 4.70
C ASP A 103 1.52 6.05 4.33
N LYS A 104 2.77 5.99 4.74
CA LYS A 104 3.79 6.99 4.38
C LYS A 104 4.67 6.47 3.27
N VAL A 105 5.06 7.36 2.39
CA VAL A 105 6.02 7.09 1.32
C VAL A 105 7.07 8.19 1.35
N LYS A 106 8.34 7.81 1.30
CA LYS A 106 9.46 8.74 1.27
C LYS A 106 10.40 8.39 0.13
N MET A 107 10.87 9.41 -0.57
CA MET A 107 11.84 9.27 -1.66
C MET A 107 12.99 10.25 -1.46
N GLU A 108 14.22 9.76 -1.57
CA GLU A 108 15.43 10.56 -1.39
C GLU A 108 16.43 10.24 -2.51
N GLY A 109 17.02 11.28 -3.06
CA GLY A 109 18.06 11.16 -4.09
C GLY A 109 17.56 10.81 -5.49
N ILE A 110 16.28 10.46 -5.67
CA ILE A 110 15.69 10.14 -6.97
C ILE A 110 15.02 11.41 -7.52
N PRO A 111 15.43 11.94 -8.68
CA PRO A 111 14.83 13.17 -9.21
C PRO A 111 13.34 13.11 -9.47
N SER A 112 12.85 11.96 -9.92
CA SER A 112 11.40 11.73 -10.16
C SER A 112 11.08 10.24 -10.14
N VAL A 113 9.93 9.91 -9.55
CA VAL A 113 9.41 8.54 -9.42
C VAL A 113 7.98 8.49 -9.95
N GLN A 114 7.71 7.53 -10.83
CA GLN A 114 6.39 7.28 -11.40
C GLN A 114 5.66 6.20 -10.63
N PHE A 115 4.47 6.52 -10.13
CA PHE A 115 3.50 5.56 -9.59
C PHE A 115 2.51 5.18 -10.69
N THR A 116 2.57 3.94 -11.17
CA THR A 116 1.66 3.42 -12.20
C THR A 116 0.67 2.45 -11.57
N PRO A 117 -0.65 2.67 -11.67
CA PRO A 117 -1.64 1.77 -11.11
C PRO A 117 -1.59 0.38 -11.74
N VAL A 118 -1.57 -0.66 -10.91
CA VAL A 118 -1.69 -2.06 -11.36
C VAL A 118 -3.16 -2.42 -11.46
N THR A 119 -3.69 -2.45 -12.67
CA THR A 119 -5.10 -2.75 -12.95
C THR A 119 -5.39 -4.22 -13.18
N LYS A 120 -4.38 -5.00 -13.56
CA LYS A 120 -4.50 -6.45 -13.84
C LYS A 120 -3.43 -7.23 -13.07
N ARG A 121 -3.79 -8.41 -12.61
CA ARG A 121 -2.91 -9.36 -11.94
C ARG A 121 -2.96 -10.69 -12.67
N ASN A 122 -1.80 -11.24 -13.01
CA ASN A 122 -1.71 -12.46 -13.82
C ASN A 122 -1.18 -13.67 -13.03
N LYS A 123 -1.87 -14.02 -11.94
CA LYS A 123 -1.47 -15.13 -11.08
C LYS A 123 -1.26 -16.47 -11.80
N ASN A 124 -1.96 -16.68 -12.93
CA ASN A 124 -2.00 -17.99 -13.59
C ASN A 124 -0.70 -18.30 -14.32
N ASN A 125 -0.03 -17.30 -14.83
CA ASN A 125 1.16 -17.43 -15.66
C ASN A 125 2.42 -16.82 -14.98
N THR A 126 2.30 -16.38 -13.72
CA THR A 126 3.41 -15.80 -12.99
C THR A 126 4.36 -16.90 -12.54
N THR A 127 5.59 -16.85 -13.02
CA THR A 127 6.72 -17.69 -12.62
C THR A 127 7.90 -16.87 -12.11
N MET A 128 7.74 -15.52 -12.09
CA MET A 128 8.76 -14.56 -11.70
C MET A 128 8.12 -13.36 -11.02
N LEU A 129 8.73 -12.88 -9.94
CA LEU A 129 8.34 -11.67 -9.24
C LEU A 129 9.58 -10.81 -8.97
N GLY A 130 9.44 -9.50 -9.01
CA GLY A 130 10.50 -8.56 -8.63
C GLY A 130 10.30 -8.01 -7.23
N ALA A 131 11.08 -6.97 -6.88
CA ALA A 131 10.95 -6.30 -5.59
C ALA A 131 9.53 -5.81 -5.31
N GLY A 132 9.09 -5.95 -4.06
CA GLY A 132 7.78 -5.53 -3.64
C GLY A 132 7.03 -6.51 -2.74
N ILE A 133 5.72 -6.26 -2.61
CA ILE A 133 4.80 -7.04 -1.76
C ILE A 133 3.73 -7.70 -2.63
N TRP A 134 3.67 -9.03 -2.56
CA TRP A 134 2.86 -9.87 -3.42
C TRP A 134 1.92 -10.74 -2.60
N VAL A 135 0.75 -11.09 -3.14
CA VAL A 135 -0.27 -11.89 -2.45
C VAL A 135 -0.51 -13.18 -3.21
N VAL A 136 -0.26 -14.30 -2.56
CA VAL A 136 -0.54 -15.63 -3.13
C VAL A 136 -2.02 -15.83 -3.41
N GLY A 137 -2.33 -16.34 -4.57
CA GLY A 137 -3.70 -16.48 -5.07
C GLY A 137 -4.24 -15.25 -5.80
N LYS A 138 -3.47 -14.13 -5.78
CA LYS A 138 -3.76 -12.93 -6.58
C LYS A 138 -2.65 -12.64 -7.59
N ASP A 139 -1.39 -12.71 -7.17
CA ASP A 139 -0.21 -12.39 -8.00
C ASP A 139 0.49 -13.63 -8.51
N ILE A 140 0.50 -14.71 -7.73
CA ILE A 140 1.04 -16.02 -8.06
C ILE A 140 0.08 -17.11 -7.56
N LYS A 141 0.02 -18.27 -8.21
CA LYS A 141 -0.78 -19.43 -7.76
C LYS A 141 -0.25 -19.99 -6.44
N LYS A 142 -1.15 -20.55 -5.61
CA LYS A 142 -0.75 -21.42 -4.50
C LYS A 142 -0.06 -22.67 -5.02
N GLY A 143 0.89 -23.19 -4.26
CA GLY A 143 1.61 -24.41 -4.63
C GLY A 143 2.91 -24.59 -3.87
N LYS A 144 3.60 -25.66 -4.20
CA LYS A 144 4.99 -25.88 -3.78
C LYS A 144 5.91 -25.39 -4.88
N TYR A 145 6.92 -24.62 -4.51
CA TYR A 145 7.85 -24.02 -5.46
C TYR A 145 9.29 -24.22 -5.00
N GLN A 146 10.18 -24.41 -5.95
CA GLN A 146 11.57 -24.04 -5.79
C GLN A 146 11.69 -22.56 -6.13
N VAL A 147 12.31 -21.79 -5.25
CA VAL A 147 12.49 -20.33 -5.39
C VAL A 147 13.98 -20.06 -5.50
N THR A 148 14.38 -19.28 -6.50
CA THR A 148 15.78 -18.87 -6.75
C THR A 148 15.85 -17.39 -7.03
N PRO A 149 16.92 -16.68 -6.66
CA PRO A 149 17.14 -15.32 -7.09
C PRO A 149 17.36 -15.25 -8.61
N GLY A 150 17.30 -14.05 -9.19
CA GLY A 150 17.84 -13.77 -10.51
C GLY A 150 19.35 -13.97 -10.52
N GLN A 151 19.91 -14.23 -11.69
CA GLN A 151 21.35 -14.44 -11.84
C GLN A 151 22.15 -13.23 -11.32
N GLY A 152 23.12 -13.47 -10.44
CA GLY A 152 23.97 -12.45 -9.83
C GLY A 152 23.24 -11.50 -8.87
N GLN A 153 22.03 -11.83 -8.45
CA GLN A 153 21.26 -11.02 -7.51
C GLN A 153 21.24 -11.64 -6.12
N SER A 154 21.16 -10.78 -5.11
CA SER A 154 20.93 -11.20 -3.72
C SER A 154 19.99 -10.23 -3.01
N GLY A 155 19.23 -10.75 -2.04
CA GLY A 155 18.34 -9.93 -1.27
C GLY A 155 17.38 -10.73 -0.40
N ASN A 156 16.52 -10.03 0.31
CA ASN A 156 15.60 -10.64 1.26
C ASN A 156 14.37 -11.22 0.56
N PHE A 157 14.06 -12.46 0.88
CA PHE A 157 12.84 -13.15 0.49
C PHE A 157 12.08 -13.60 1.73
N THR A 158 10.88 -13.06 1.92
CA THR A 158 10.04 -13.38 3.07
C THR A 158 8.68 -13.89 2.61
N VAL A 159 8.16 -14.90 3.27
CA VAL A 159 6.77 -15.34 3.15
C VAL A 159 6.11 -15.27 4.51
N GLU A 160 5.14 -14.36 4.64
CA GLU A 160 4.32 -14.24 5.83
C GLU A 160 3.00 -14.99 5.63
N PRO A 161 2.70 -16.00 6.46
CA PRO A 161 1.47 -16.75 6.34
C PRO A 161 0.26 -15.89 6.72
N LYS A 162 -0.83 -16.02 5.97
CA LYS A 162 -2.12 -15.44 6.37
C LYS A 162 -2.67 -16.09 7.64
N SER A 163 -2.39 -17.36 7.84
CA SER A 163 -2.85 -18.14 9.00
C SER A 163 -1.86 -18.03 10.15
N MET A 164 -2.34 -17.84 11.37
CA MET A 164 -1.52 -17.84 12.59
C MET A 164 -0.79 -19.18 12.82
N PHE A 165 -1.26 -20.26 12.21
CA PHE A 165 -0.63 -21.60 12.27
C PHE A 165 0.25 -21.90 11.06
N GLY A 166 0.51 -20.93 10.19
CA GLY A 166 1.41 -21.06 9.05
C GLY A 166 2.86 -20.89 9.46
N SER A 167 3.77 -21.51 8.71
CA SER A 167 5.21 -21.25 8.87
C SER A 167 5.62 -20.06 8.02
N SER A 168 6.31 -19.08 8.59
CA SER A 168 6.98 -18.02 7.86
C SER A 168 8.26 -18.53 7.22
N THR A 169 8.70 -17.85 6.18
CA THR A 169 10.01 -18.01 5.55
C THR A 169 10.68 -16.66 5.58
N ASN A 170 11.96 -16.62 5.95
CA ASN A 170 12.77 -15.40 5.89
C ASN A 170 14.20 -15.81 5.56
N GLU A 171 14.63 -15.55 4.32
CA GLU A 171 15.91 -15.97 3.79
C GLU A 171 16.57 -14.85 3.00
N ILE A 172 17.89 -14.81 3.05
CA ILE A 172 18.69 -14.01 2.11
C ILE A 172 19.00 -14.89 0.92
N LEU A 173 18.30 -14.70 -0.19
CA LEU A 173 18.61 -15.42 -1.43
C LEU A 173 19.83 -14.81 -2.10
N GLY A 174 20.68 -15.66 -2.67
CA GLY A 174 21.90 -15.26 -3.40
C GLY A 174 22.88 -16.41 -3.53
N ASP A 175 23.96 -16.19 -4.26
CA ASP A 175 24.94 -17.22 -4.57
C ASP A 175 26.14 -17.23 -3.60
N ASP A 176 26.33 -16.18 -2.79
CA ASP A 176 27.42 -16.10 -1.84
C ASP A 176 27.06 -16.82 -0.54
N THR A 177 27.29 -18.13 -0.51
CA THR A 177 27.05 -18.97 0.68
C THR A 177 27.98 -18.64 1.85
N SER A 178 29.14 -18.01 1.58
CA SER A 178 30.06 -17.57 2.65
C SER A 178 29.52 -16.38 3.43
N ALA A 179 28.69 -15.54 2.77
CA ALA A 179 27.92 -14.46 3.40
C ALA A 179 26.56 -14.90 3.98
N GLY A 180 26.32 -16.22 4.08
CA GLY A 180 25.06 -16.75 4.62
C GLY A 180 23.88 -16.68 3.65
N GLN A 181 24.12 -16.44 2.36
CA GLN A 181 23.08 -16.46 1.35
C GLN A 181 22.74 -17.91 0.96
N VAL A 182 21.50 -18.12 0.52
CA VAL A 182 21.05 -19.42 0.02
C VAL A 182 20.66 -19.33 -1.46
N PRO A 183 21.24 -20.20 -2.34
CA PRO A 183 21.01 -20.10 -3.80
C PRO A 183 19.61 -20.56 -4.20
N LYS A 184 18.93 -21.32 -3.37
CA LYS A 184 17.56 -21.81 -3.60
C LYS A 184 16.89 -22.27 -2.32
N ILE A 185 15.58 -22.10 -2.27
CA ILE A 185 14.74 -22.65 -1.19
C ILE A 185 13.53 -23.39 -1.76
N ASN A 186 12.89 -24.20 -0.92
CA ASN A 186 11.59 -24.79 -1.21
C ASN A 186 10.53 -24.08 -0.38
N ALA A 187 9.61 -23.39 -1.04
CA ALA A 187 8.53 -22.66 -0.38
C ALA A 187 7.16 -23.31 -0.67
N THR A 188 6.34 -23.43 0.36
CA THR A 188 4.93 -23.79 0.22
C THR A 188 4.08 -22.55 0.34
N LEU A 189 3.55 -22.08 -0.78
CA LEU A 189 2.75 -20.86 -0.86
C LEU A 189 1.26 -21.20 -0.73
N ARG A 190 0.58 -20.64 0.29
CA ARG A 190 -0.85 -20.83 0.55
C ARG A 190 -1.64 -19.59 0.13
N LYS A 191 -2.90 -19.77 -0.25
CA LYS A 191 -3.77 -18.64 -0.65
C LYS A 191 -3.89 -17.61 0.48
N GLY A 192 -3.50 -16.39 0.16
CA GLY A 192 -3.55 -15.25 1.07
C GLY A 192 -2.22 -14.94 1.77
N ASP A 193 -1.22 -15.83 1.67
CA ASP A 193 0.12 -15.53 2.17
C ASP A 193 0.67 -14.29 1.45
N THR A 194 1.50 -13.54 2.16
CA THR A 194 2.20 -12.38 1.62
C THR A 194 3.65 -12.73 1.34
N ILE A 195 4.11 -12.49 0.14
CA ILE A 195 5.51 -12.58 -0.25
C ILE A 195 6.07 -11.17 -0.27
N GLN A 196 7.22 -10.96 0.37
CA GLN A 196 7.99 -9.73 0.26
C GLN A 196 9.36 -10.05 -0.34
N ILE A 197 9.76 -9.27 -1.33
CA ILE A 197 11.05 -9.37 -2.02
C ILE A 197 11.70 -8.00 -1.94
N GLN A 198 12.93 -7.94 -1.42
CA GLN A 198 13.70 -6.71 -1.31
C GLN A 198 15.14 -6.92 -1.82
N GLY A 199 15.68 -5.91 -2.50
CA GLY A 199 17.03 -5.92 -3.05
C GLY A 199 17.20 -6.75 -4.33
N MET A 200 16.13 -7.37 -4.84
CA MET A 200 16.20 -8.21 -6.06
C MET A 200 15.18 -7.74 -7.09
N SER A 201 15.64 -7.52 -8.31
CA SER A 201 14.75 -7.20 -9.44
C SER A 201 14.01 -8.44 -9.96
N GLN A 202 14.50 -9.64 -9.62
CA GLN A 202 13.94 -10.91 -10.10
C GLN A 202 14.12 -12.05 -9.10
N VAL A 203 13.01 -12.71 -8.79
CA VAL A 203 12.97 -13.99 -8.08
C VAL A 203 12.13 -14.97 -8.91
N ASN A 204 12.68 -16.15 -9.17
CA ASN A 204 12.05 -17.17 -10.01
C ASN A 204 11.34 -18.23 -9.15
N PHE A 205 10.20 -18.70 -9.64
CA PHE A 205 9.34 -19.68 -8.99
C PHE A 205 9.11 -20.87 -9.92
N SER A 206 9.83 -21.96 -9.72
CA SER A 206 9.65 -23.22 -10.44
C SER A 206 8.71 -24.13 -9.66
N LYS A 207 7.56 -24.46 -10.24
CA LYS A 207 6.56 -25.29 -9.60
C LYS A 207 7.08 -26.73 -9.45
N LYS A 208 6.83 -27.33 -8.27
CA LYS A 208 7.10 -28.73 -7.96
C LYS A 208 5.84 -29.57 -8.03
#